data_8ca118e9e6d68de73aaf5aa2a8e97726
#
_entry.id   8ca118e9e6d68de73aaf5aa2a8e97726
#
_cell.length_a   1.000
_cell.length_b   1.000
_cell.length_c   1.000
_cell.angle_alpha   90.00
_cell.angle_beta   90.00
_cell.angle_gamma   90.00
#
_symmetry.space_group_name_H-M   'P 1'
#
loop_
_entity.id
_entity.type
_entity.pdbx_description
1 polymer ?
#
loop_
_entity_poly.entity_id
_entity_poly.type
_entity_poly.pdbx_seq_one_letter_code
_entity_poly.pdbx_strand_id
1 'polypeptide(L)'
;MKKYLSAAFAVLLGLMSVSCDEKEEALVMEVTPLELSIDPEGGNKTFTVKSNKDWTLVADKWITASTTGEKGSDVSVTVNLIAGKNSSNETRTGYVIISAGGQKETVTVTQEPFVAPAGIYNSSDLVDFAAALKEDEPDLSKWTSEDGVIRLYDDIDATSLSCFPMESLPKDVVLDGQEHTINLTLSLAPDAKIGMFKEIFGTVRNLSLAGSLKVEGEFTKESHIGALAGEAKGATIENCKNYVSVTVNQTSGSAVCIIPAGLIGKATQGLTMTGCVNNAEIKFESLNAYHMAGGLVGAYGIDEFKIKMTGCKNNGSLTLTSGDTANWNNAGGIISQIRTNIKTLGDEGYGFEMSDCESAGNIDIKGVAKVRAGGVCGRIDACSHIKDCKFSGTISLNAAALERNVGGITSYQEKTVQALMENCTFSGRIESAEGQTKACFIGGITSSGMAATSVFDNCKTTKDSYVSASKIGNIGMIIAQASNACTIKNCKVAGTINKERETTVISADNYDDWMCKGFNTSSSKAIVQNCGYNAE
;
A
#
# COMPACT_ATOMS: atom_id res chain seq x y z
N MET A 1 -30.70 84.70 19.53
CA MET A 1 -30.60 86.08 20.02
C MET A 1 -29.41 86.08 20.96
N LYS A 2 -28.34 86.79 20.54
CA LYS A 2 -27.78 88.02 21.13
C LYS A 2 -27.53 87.88 22.64
N LYS A 3 -26.37 88.23 23.23
CA LYS A 3 -25.33 89.22 23.01
C LYS A 3 -24.25 88.99 24.07
N TYR A 4 -23.00 89.22 23.73
CA TYR A 4 -21.98 90.22 24.14
C TYR A 4 -21.73 90.40 25.64
N LEU A 5 -20.56 90.48 26.11
CA LEU A 5 -19.39 91.34 26.15
C LEU A 5 -19.01 91.49 27.65
N SER A 6 -17.84 91.63 28.14
CA SER A 6 -16.69 92.47 27.84
C SER A 6 -15.49 92.07 28.71
N ALA A 7 -14.35 92.49 28.23
CA ALA A 7 -13.01 92.48 28.78
C ALA A 7 -12.81 93.29 30.06
N ALA A 8 -11.83 92.93 30.87
CA ALA A 8 -11.06 93.83 31.69
C ALA A 8 -9.60 93.36 31.81
N PHE A 9 -8.72 94.16 31.37
CA PHE A 9 -7.27 94.14 31.43
C PHE A 9 -6.77 94.46 32.85
N ALA A 10 -5.84 93.63 33.42
CA ALA A 10 -4.97 94.09 34.49
C ALA A 10 -3.58 93.48 34.34
N VAL A 11 -2.63 94.27 33.95
CA VAL A 11 -1.18 94.04 33.95
C VAL A 11 -0.67 94.10 35.37
N LEU A 12 0.05 93.04 35.83
CA LEU A 12 1.04 93.24 36.91
C LEU A 12 2.29 92.37 36.61
N LEU A 13 3.43 93.09 36.46
CA LEU A 13 4.79 92.49 36.36
C LEU A 13 5.20 91.85 37.67
N GLY A 14 5.93 90.73 37.52
CA GLY A 14 6.93 90.44 38.53
C GLY A 14 7.27 88.93 38.75
N LEU A 15 8.52 88.65 38.42
CA LEU A 15 9.39 87.57 38.88
C LEU A 15 9.45 86.30 38.02
N MET A 16 10.51 86.27 37.26
CA MET A 16 11.06 85.07 36.64
C MET A 16 11.41 84.02 37.72
N SER A 17 10.71 82.94 37.69
CA SER A 17 11.21 81.62 38.15
C SER A 17 11.36 80.80 36.87
N VAL A 18 12.58 80.45 36.49
CA VAL A 18 12.86 79.45 35.46
C VAL A 18 12.47 78.12 36.09
N SER A 19 11.23 77.70 35.86
CA SER A 19 10.82 76.32 35.98
C SER A 19 11.24 75.65 34.69
N CYS A 20 12.16 74.70 34.76
CA CYS A 20 12.43 73.76 33.70
C CYS A 20 11.22 72.84 33.65
N ASP A 21 10.16 73.23 32.97
CA ASP A 21 9.11 72.30 32.55
C ASP A 21 9.69 71.43 31.43
N GLU A 22 10.17 70.27 31.78
CA GLU A 22 10.25 69.20 30.81
C GLU A 22 8.83 69.08 30.20
N LYS A 23 8.71 69.54 28.93
CA LYS A 23 7.49 69.25 28.16
C LYS A 23 7.30 67.75 28.16
N GLU A 24 6.35 67.29 28.94
CA GLU A 24 5.94 65.89 28.89
C GLU A 24 5.53 65.58 27.45
N GLU A 25 6.32 64.80 26.74
CA GLU A 25 6.01 64.43 25.37
C GLU A 25 4.62 63.76 25.33
N ALA A 26 3.80 64.27 24.41
CA ALA A 26 2.46 63.72 24.21
C ALA A 26 2.57 62.22 23.93
N LEU A 27 1.70 61.43 24.53
CA LEU A 27 1.65 60.01 24.29
C LEU A 27 1.41 59.73 22.79
N VAL A 28 2.28 58.95 22.20
CA VAL A 28 2.08 58.30 20.92
C VAL A 28 1.84 56.81 21.19
N MET A 29 0.70 56.31 20.80
CA MET A 29 0.36 54.88 20.90
C MET A 29 -0.36 54.47 19.62
N GLU A 30 0.26 53.56 18.88
CA GLU A 30 -0.26 52.98 17.64
C GLU A 30 -0.29 51.46 17.78
N VAL A 31 -1.43 50.87 17.56
CA VAL A 31 -1.62 49.40 17.58
C VAL A 31 -2.28 48.97 16.28
N THR A 32 -1.65 48.05 15.55
CA THR A 32 -2.16 47.66 14.23
C THR A 32 -1.81 46.21 13.89
N PRO A 33 -2.76 45.43 13.36
CA PRO A 33 -4.20 45.68 13.26
C PRO A 33 -4.92 45.56 14.62
N LEU A 34 -6.12 46.13 14.73
CA LEU A 34 -6.97 46.01 15.93
C LEU A 34 -7.93 44.82 15.89
N GLU A 35 -8.03 44.14 14.76
CA GLU A 35 -8.83 42.93 14.58
C GLU A 35 -7.98 41.83 14.00
N LEU A 36 -8.05 40.66 14.60
CA LEU A 36 -7.33 39.45 14.17
C LEU A 36 -8.29 38.26 14.18
N SER A 37 -8.14 37.42 13.20
CA SER A 37 -8.79 36.10 13.17
C SER A 37 -7.73 35.00 13.23
N ILE A 38 -7.84 34.10 14.20
CA ILE A 38 -7.01 32.90 14.32
C ILE A 38 -7.80 31.72 13.74
N ASP A 39 -7.10 30.83 13.05
CA ASP A 39 -7.72 29.67 12.42
C ASP A 39 -8.37 28.74 13.47
N PRO A 40 -9.47 28.04 13.13
CA PRO A 40 -10.18 27.15 14.08
C PRO A 40 -9.30 26.11 14.76
N GLU A 41 -8.31 25.55 14.06
CA GLU A 41 -7.32 24.59 14.58
C GLU A 41 -6.33 25.21 15.58
N GLY A 42 -6.29 26.52 15.65
CA GLY A 42 -5.25 27.25 16.37
C GLY A 42 -4.21 27.83 15.43
N GLY A 43 -3.16 28.37 16.02
CA GLY A 43 -2.06 28.97 15.26
C GLY A 43 -1.63 30.30 15.85
N ASN A 44 -0.92 31.09 15.03
CA ASN A 44 -0.41 32.38 15.43
C ASN A 44 -0.85 33.50 14.50
N LYS A 45 -0.98 34.70 15.06
CA LYS A 45 -1.19 35.97 14.34
C LYS A 45 -0.37 37.04 15.03
N THR A 46 -0.01 38.07 14.30
CA THR A 46 0.81 39.15 14.81
C THR A 46 0.12 40.50 14.67
N PHE A 47 0.43 41.40 15.60
CA PHE A 47 0.14 42.83 15.51
C PHE A 47 1.36 43.62 15.96
N THR A 48 1.38 44.90 15.69
CA THR A 48 2.48 45.80 16.09
C THR A 48 2.00 46.80 17.10
N VAL A 49 2.84 47.09 18.07
CA VAL A 49 2.69 48.20 19.06
C VAL A 49 3.84 49.17 18.89
N LYS A 50 3.53 50.46 18.72
CA LYS A 50 4.49 51.57 18.81
C LYS A 50 4.04 52.51 19.90
N SER A 51 4.89 52.77 20.88
CA SER A 51 4.57 53.69 21.98
C SER A 51 5.85 54.39 22.46
N ASN A 52 5.79 55.74 22.64
CA ASN A 52 6.86 56.52 23.25
C ASN A 52 6.87 56.44 24.80
N LYS A 53 5.90 55.77 25.41
CA LYS A 53 5.83 55.46 26.85
C LYS A 53 5.86 53.97 27.06
N ASP A 54 6.33 53.53 28.25
CA ASP A 54 6.24 52.12 28.65
C ASP A 54 4.81 51.62 28.54
N TRP A 55 4.66 50.43 27.99
CA TRP A 55 3.36 49.81 27.79
C TRP A 55 3.29 48.40 28.34
N THR A 56 2.10 47.97 28.68
CA THR A 56 1.78 46.65 29.18
C THR A 56 0.70 46.00 28.31
N LEU A 57 0.69 44.69 28.29
CA LEU A 57 -0.28 43.87 27.55
C LEU A 57 -0.94 42.85 28.48
N VAL A 58 -2.26 42.75 28.39
CA VAL A 58 -3.05 41.70 29.04
C VAL A 58 -3.92 41.05 27.99
N ALA A 59 -3.83 39.73 27.86
CA ALA A 59 -4.64 38.93 26.94
C ALA A 59 -5.60 38.01 27.69
N ASP A 60 -6.69 37.68 27.04
CA ASP A 60 -7.63 36.67 27.55
C ASP A 60 -6.96 35.30 27.70
N LYS A 61 -7.43 34.47 28.61
CA LYS A 61 -6.80 33.21 29.04
C LYS A 61 -6.50 32.21 27.93
N TRP A 62 -7.25 32.26 26.84
CA TRP A 62 -7.06 31.36 25.72
C TRP A 62 -6.09 31.90 24.65
N ILE A 63 -5.58 33.11 24.85
CA ILE A 63 -4.61 33.78 23.97
C ILE A 63 -3.29 33.92 24.71
N THR A 64 -2.22 33.42 24.13
CA THR A 64 -0.86 33.60 24.66
C THR A 64 -0.12 34.64 23.81
N ALA A 65 0.35 35.70 24.44
CA ALA A 65 1.16 36.72 23.78
C ALA A 65 2.65 36.51 24.01
N SER A 66 3.49 36.88 23.04
CA SER A 66 4.95 36.73 23.12
C SER A 66 5.60 37.67 24.13
N THR A 67 4.90 38.72 24.55
CA THR A 67 5.33 39.68 25.59
C THR A 67 4.16 40.13 26.44
N THR A 68 4.42 40.61 27.64
CA THR A 68 3.45 41.28 28.53
C THR A 68 3.63 42.78 28.56
N GLY A 69 4.54 43.33 27.77
CA GLY A 69 4.83 44.75 27.67
C GLY A 69 6.30 45.01 27.38
N GLU A 70 6.60 46.26 26.99
CA GLU A 70 7.95 46.72 26.67
C GLU A 70 8.14 48.18 27.12
N LYS A 71 9.40 48.60 27.18
CA LYS A 71 9.74 50.04 27.41
C LYS A 71 9.36 50.87 26.20
N GLY A 72 8.92 52.09 26.47
CA GLY A 72 8.58 53.06 25.45
C GLY A 72 9.77 53.36 24.52
N SER A 73 9.51 53.30 23.23
CA SER A 73 10.44 53.67 22.18
C SER A 73 9.66 54.04 20.93
N ASP A 74 10.26 54.82 20.03
CA ASP A 74 9.63 55.11 18.74
C ASP A 74 9.69 53.96 17.72
N VAL A 75 10.15 52.80 18.15
CA VAL A 75 10.26 51.60 17.33
C VAL A 75 9.03 50.74 17.54
N SER A 76 8.46 50.25 16.42
CA SER A 76 7.36 49.29 16.48
C SER A 76 7.83 47.91 16.95
N VAL A 77 7.16 47.38 17.95
CA VAL A 77 7.36 46.02 18.49
C VAL A 77 6.32 45.07 17.88
N THR A 78 6.74 43.99 17.29
CA THR A 78 5.84 42.97 16.81
C THR A 78 5.48 42.00 17.94
N VAL A 79 4.21 41.88 18.24
CA VAL A 79 3.66 40.94 19.22
C VAL A 79 3.06 39.75 18.49
N ASN A 80 3.49 38.56 18.85
CA ASN A 80 2.93 37.30 18.35
C ASN A 80 1.88 36.79 19.35
N LEU A 81 0.68 36.52 18.86
CA LEU A 81 -0.39 35.85 19.59
C LEU A 81 -0.51 34.42 19.15
N ILE A 82 -0.64 33.53 20.10
CA ILE A 82 -0.84 32.08 19.88
C ILE A 82 -2.13 31.66 20.58
N ALA A 83 -2.95 30.91 19.85
CA ALA A 83 -4.12 30.25 20.44
C ALA A 83 -4.15 28.78 20.02
N GLY A 84 -4.61 27.93 20.91
CA GLY A 84 -4.94 26.53 20.60
C GLY A 84 -6.28 26.42 19.87
N LYS A 85 -6.62 25.20 19.48
CA LYS A 85 -7.87 24.82 18.82
C LYS A 85 -9.11 25.34 19.59
N ASN A 86 -10.07 25.89 18.86
CA ASN A 86 -11.38 26.22 19.42
C ASN A 86 -12.29 24.97 19.41
N SER A 87 -12.28 24.23 20.51
CA SER A 87 -13.11 23.02 20.68
C SER A 87 -14.54 23.32 21.13
N SER A 88 -14.96 24.59 21.21
CA SER A 88 -16.36 24.95 21.48
C SER A 88 -17.17 24.89 20.19
N ASN A 89 -18.49 24.83 20.33
CA ASN A 89 -19.42 24.84 19.18
C ASN A 89 -19.74 26.26 18.69
N GLU A 90 -19.08 27.27 19.24
CA GLU A 90 -19.35 28.68 18.95
C GLU A 90 -18.06 29.45 18.67
N THR A 91 -18.18 30.50 17.86
CA THR A 91 -17.11 31.46 17.65
C THR A 91 -16.73 32.09 18.99
N ARG A 92 -15.47 32.03 19.37
CA ARG A 92 -14.98 32.72 20.56
C ARG A 92 -14.32 34.04 20.19
N THR A 93 -14.61 35.06 20.99
CA THR A 93 -13.99 36.38 20.88
C THR A 93 -13.19 36.62 22.14
N GLY A 94 -11.97 37.08 22.00
CA GLY A 94 -11.09 37.47 23.08
C GLY A 94 -10.44 38.81 22.82
N TYR A 95 -9.91 39.41 23.88
CA TYR A 95 -9.34 40.73 23.84
C TYR A 95 -7.89 40.72 24.31
N VAL A 96 -7.09 41.48 23.62
CA VAL A 96 -5.72 41.82 24.03
C VAL A 96 -5.68 43.32 24.27
N ILE A 97 -5.53 43.72 25.54
CA ILE A 97 -5.57 45.09 25.97
C ILE A 97 -4.14 45.59 26.14
N ILE A 98 -3.77 46.63 25.40
CA ILE A 98 -2.49 47.34 25.48
C ILE A 98 -2.71 48.65 26.23
N SER A 99 -1.90 48.93 27.22
CA SER A 99 -2.03 50.14 28.07
C SER A 99 -0.71 50.88 28.12
N ALA A 100 -0.74 52.19 27.81
CA ALA A 100 0.42 53.09 27.90
C ALA A 100 -0.02 54.50 28.30
N GLY A 101 0.67 55.17 29.21
CA GLY A 101 0.40 56.55 29.60
C GLY A 101 -1.04 56.88 30.00
N GLY A 102 -1.77 55.87 30.55
CA GLY A 102 -3.19 56.01 30.93
C GLY A 102 -4.20 55.79 29.81
N GLN A 103 -3.78 55.61 28.58
CA GLN A 103 -4.62 55.19 27.43
C GLN A 103 -4.61 53.69 27.23
N LYS A 104 -5.65 53.15 26.58
CA LYS A 104 -5.80 51.74 26.27
C LYS A 104 -6.24 51.57 24.80
N GLU A 105 -5.62 50.63 24.13
CA GLU A 105 -6.06 50.10 22.86
C GLU A 105 -6.40 48.62 23.02
N THR A 106 -7.37 48.15 22.25
CA THR A 106 -7.82 46.77 22.33
C THR A 106 -7.75 46.09 20.98
N VAL A 107 -7.00 45.00 20.91
CA VAL A 107 -7.00 44.10 19.75
C VAL A 107 -8.07 43.03 20.00
N THR A 108 -9.05 42.96 19.12
CA THR A 108 -10.10 41.96 19.14
C THR A 108 -9.61 40.71 18.37
N VAL A 109 -9.65 39.58 19.02
CA VAL A 109 -9.25 38.31 18.41
C VAL A 109 -10.47 37.42 18.30
N THR A 110 -10.80 36.97 17.10
CA THR A 110 -11.88 36.02 16.84
C THR A 110 -11.33 34.68 16.43
N GLN A 111 -12.02 33.60 16.79
CA GLN A 111 -11.71 32.26 16.34
C GLN A 111 -13.01 31.45 16.19
N GLU A 112 -13.26 31.02 14.95
CA GLU A 112 -14.40 30.16 14.65
C GLU A 112 -14.28 28.79 15.35
N PRO A 113 -15.42 28.08 15.57
CA PRO A 113 -15.39 26.74 16.10
C PRO A 113 -14.67 25.80 15.12
N PHE A 114 -13.88 24.90 15.69
CA PHE A 114 -13.32 23.81 14.90
C PHE A 114 -14.40 22.76 14.63
N VAL A 115 -14.71 22.56 13.35
CA VAL A 115 -15.55 21.47 12.89
C VAL A 115 -14.62 20.39 12.34
N ALA A 116 -14.60 19.23 12.96
CA ALA A 116 -13.82 18.10 12.44
C ALA A 116 -14.31 17.75 11.03
N PRO A 117 -13.41 17.60 10.05
CA PRO A 117 -13.81 17.12 8.73
C PRO A 117 -14.57 15.80 8.80
N ALA A 118 -15.44 15.53 7.84
CA ALA A 118 -16.10 14.23 7.75
C ALA A 118 -15.05 13.12 7.57
N GLY A 119 -15.18 12.01 8.32
CA GLY A 119 -14.22 10.90 8.26
C GLY A 119 -14.31 9.96 9.45
N ILE A 120 -13.35 9.03 9.53
CA ILE A 120 -13.26 7.99 10.56
C ILE A 120 -12.10 8.32 11.49
N TYR A 121 -12.37 8.56 12.77
CA TYR A 121 -11.40 9.00 13.76
C TYR A 121 -11.03 7.94 14.81
N ASN A 122 -11.90 6.94 15.00
CA ASN A 122 -11.75 5.96 16.07
C ASN A 122 -12.54 4.67 15.79
N SER A 123 -12.43 3.71 16.69
CA SER A 123 -13.10 2.42 16.58
C SER A 123 -14.64 2.51 16.58
N SER A 124 -15.24 3.49 17.25
CA SER A 124 -16.69 3.69 17.20
C SER A 124 -17.16 4.16 15.82
N ASP A 125 -16.44 5.10 15.20
CA ASP A 125 -16.74 5.54 13.84
C ASP A 125 -16.60 4.39 12.83
N LEU A 126 -15.60 3.52 13.03
CA LEU A 126 -15.42 2.34 12.17
C LEU A 126 -16.56 1.33 12.32
N VAL A 127 -17.10 1.14 13.53
CA VAL A 127 -18.28 0.28 13.78
C VAL A 127 -19.52 0.86 13.13
N ASP A 128 -19.76 2.16 13.27
CA ASP A 128 -20.87 2.84 12.62
C ASP A 128 -20.78 2.78 11.10
N PHE A 129 -19.57 2.99 10.55
CA PHE A 129 -19.30 2.85 9.11
C PHE A 129 -19.59 1.43 8.62
N ALA A 130 -19.11 0.41 9.36
CA ALA A 130 -19.39 -1.00 9.05
C ALA A 130 -20.88 -1.34 9.13
N ALA A 131 -21.64 -0.68 10.03
CA ALA A 131 -23.08 -0.83 10.13
C ALA A 131 -23.80 -0.21 8.92
N ALA A 132 -23.38 0.99 8.50
CA ALA A 132 -23.95 1.64 7.32
C ALA A 132 -23.75 0.81 6.04
N LEU A 133 -22.59 0.15 5.88
CA LEU A 133 -22.33 -0.73 4.72
C LEU A 133 -23.23 -1.98 4.63
N LYS A 134 -24.06 -2.27 5.65
CA LYS A 134 -25.02 -3.39 5.61
C LYS A 134 -26.33 -3.06 4.90
N GLU A 135 -26.60 -1.77 4.72
CA GLU A 135 -27.78 -1.32 4.03
C GLU A 135 -27.64 -1.54 2.50
N ASP A 136 -28.75 -1.77 1.82
CA ASP A 136 -28.77 -1.97 0.36
C ASP A 136 -28.31 -0.72 -0.41
N GLU A 137 -28.64 0.47 0.11
CA GLU A 137 -28.17 1.77 -0.36
C GLU A 137 -27.52 2.52 0.80
N PRO A 138 -26.22 2.30 1.09
CA PRO A 138 -25.57 2.85 2.25
C PRO A 138 -25.44 4.38 2.19
N ASP A 139 -25.95 5.07 3.18
CA ASP A 139 -25.68 6.51 3.37
C ASP A 139 -24.32 6.69 4.07
N LEU A 140 -23.32 7.06 3.32
CA LEU A 140 -21.95 7.29 3.79
C LEU A 140 -21.61 8.78 3.97
N SER A 141 -22.59 9.68 3.87
CA SER A 141 -22.42 11.13 3.92
C SER A 141 -21.76 11.61 5.24
N LYS A 142 -22.02 10.93 6.36
CA LYS A 142 -21.37 11.21 7.66
C LYS A 142 -19.85 11.18 7.61
N TRP A 143 -19.28 10.32 6.76
CA TRP A 143 -17.82 10.11 6.66
C TRP A 143 -17.21 10.68 5.40
N THR A 144 -18.04 11.09 4.43
CA THR A 144 -17.58 11.57 3.12
C THR A 144 -17.33 13.07 3.18
N SER A 145 -16.08 13.47 2.92
CA SER A 145 -15.71 14.88 2.82
C SER A 145 -16.23 15.53 1.53
N GLU A 146 -16.14 16.84 1.42
CA GLU A 146 -16.65 17.62 0.29
C GLU A 146 -16.06 17.17 -1.07
N ASP A 147 -14.86 16.62 -1.09
CA ASP A 147 -14.21 16.08 -2.28
C ASP A 147 -14.58 14.61 -2.59
N GLY A 148 -15.57 14.05 -1.88
CA GLY A 148 -16.08 12.70 -2.11
C GLY A 148 -15.23 11.58 -1.52
N VAL A 149 -14.26 11.88 -0.65
CA VAL A 149 -13.34 10.90 -0.08
C VAL A 149 -13.64 10.63 1.40
N ILE A 150 -13.64 9.36 1.78
CA ILE A 150 -13.72 8.93 3.18
C ILE A 150 -12.28 8.76 3.70
N ARG A 151 -11.93 9.50 4.76
CA ARG A 151 -10.57 9.49 5.30
C ARG A 151 -10.51 8.91 6.71
N LEU A 152 -9.43 8.18 6.98
CA LEU A 152 -9.00 7.93 8.36
C LEU A 152 -8.18 9.13 8.84
N TYR A 153 -8.42 9.55 10.07
CA TYR A 153 -7.70 10.66 10.70
C TYR A 153 -6.84 10.24 11.89
N ASP A 154 -6.86 8.96 12.25
CA ASP A 154 -6.02 8.40 13.32
C ASP A 154 -5.82 6.90 13.10
N ASP A 155 -4.84 6.33 13.79
CA ASP A 155 -4.68 4.88 13.89
C ASP A 155 -5.83 4.27 14.71
N ILE A 156 -6.36 3.14 14.23
CA ILE A 156 -7.54 2.53 14.84
C ILE A 156 -7.18 1.16 15.44
N ASP A 157 -7.38 1.03 16.74
CA ASP A 157 -7.39 -0.28 17.39
C ASP A 157 -8.76 -0.96 17.19
N ALA A 158 -8.79 -1.91 16.28
CA ALA A 158 -9.97 -2.71 15.97
C ALA A 158 -9.85 -4.17 16.45
N THR A 159 -8.90 -4.46 17.34
CA THR A 159 -8.58 -5.82 17.80
C THR A 159 -9.72 -6.49 18.58
N SER A 160 -10.59 -5.70 19.20
CA SER A 160 -11.76 -6.17 19.97
C SER A 160 -13.09 -6.01 19.22
N LEU A 161 -13.09 -5.51 17.98
CA LEU A 161 -14.31 -5.24 17.25
C LEU A 161 -14.88 -6.50 16.60
N SER A 162 -16.21 -6.61 16.61
CA SER A 162 -16.97 -7.72 16.01
C SER A 162 -17.67 -7.32 14.68
N CYS A 163 -17.36 -6.16 14.13
CA CYS A 163 -17.98 -5.67 12.88
C CYS A 163 -17.36 -6.27 11.60
N PHE A 164 -16.38 -7.16 11.71
CA PHE A 164 -15.72 -7.80 10.59
C PHE A 164 -16.23 -9.22 10.30
N PRO A 165 -16.20 -9.63 9.02
CA PRO A 165 -15.89 -8.80 7.85
C PRO A 165 -16.99 -7.75 7.62
N MET A 166 -16.58 -6.55 7.23
CA MET A 166 -17.52 -5.54 6.73
C MET A 166 -18.10 -6.01 5.38
N GLU A 167 -19.28 -5.51 5.05
CA GLU A 167 -19.90 -5.82 3.75
C GLU A 167 -19.09 -5.20 2.58
N SER A 168 -19.74 -4.87 1.48
CA SER A 168 -19.05 -4.39 0.28
C SER A 168 -18.73 -2.89 0.37
N LEU A 169 -17.49 -2.50 -0.01
CA LEU A 169 -17.17 -1.11 -0.29
C LEU A 169 -17.71 -0.76 -1.69
N PRO A 170 -18.64 0.21 -1.83
CA PRO A 170 -19.27 0.53 -3.13
C PRO A 170 -18.29 1.06 -4.18
N LYS A 171 -18.67 0.96 -5.46
CA LYS A 171 -17.81 1.27 -6.62
C LYS A 171 -17.27 2.70 -6.64
N ASP A 172 -18.11 3.68 -6.29
CA ASP A 172 -17.73 5.10 -6.39
C ASP A 172 -17.15 5.65 -5.09
N VAL A 173 -16.90 4.78 -4.10
CA VAL A 173 -16.33 5.15 -2.81
C VAL A 173 -14.82 5.07 -2.84
N VAL A 174 -14.18 6.13 -2.35
CA VAL A 174 -12.73 6.18 -2.09
C VAL A 174 -12.49 6.18 -0.59
N LEU A 175 -11.85 5.14 -0.09
CA LEU A 175 -11.37 5.06 1.30
C LEU A 175 -9.86 5.36 1.31
N ASP A 176 -9.50 6.48 1.91
CA ASP A 176 -8.10 6.92 2.05
C ASP A 176 -7.64 6.77 3.50
N GLY A 177 -6.74 5.85 3.73
CA GLY A 177 -6.17 5.60 5.06
C GLY A 177 -5.23 6.70 5.54
N GLN A 178 -4.81 7.64 4.70
CA GLN A 178 -3.85 8.71 5.03
C GLN A 178 -2.58 8.21 5.75
N GLU A 179 -2.07 7.03 5.36
CA GLU A 179 -0.95 6.31 5.98
C GLU A 179 -1.24 5.78 7.40
N HIS A 180 -2.46 5.94 7.93
CA HIS A 180 -2.87 5.38 9.22
C HIS A 180 -3.03 3.87 9.17
N THR A 181 -3.01 3.28 10.35
CA THR A 181 -3.07 1.82 10.54
C THR A 181 -4.37 1.40 11.22
N ILE A 182 -5.02 0.35 10.69
CA ILE A 182 -6.07 -0.38 11.40
C ILE A 182 -5.47 -1.68 11.93
N ASN A 183 -5.48 -1.84 13.26
CA ASN A 183 -5.03 -3.06 13.93
C ASN A 183 -6.19 -4.05 14.06
N LEU A 184 -6.03 -5.26 13.51
CA LEU A 184 -7.06 -6.29 13.44
C LEU A 184 -6.64 -7.54 14.20
N THR A 185 -7.57 -8.16 14.93
CA THR A 185 -7.41 -9.53 15.45
C THR A 185 -8.66 -10.33 15.11
N LEU A 186 -8.62 -11.00 13.97
CA LEU A 186 -9.77 -11.72 13.43
C LEU A 186 -9.58 -13.22 13.58
N SER A 187 -10.55 -13.90 14.19
CA SER A 187 -10.66 -15.35 14.24
C SER A 187 -12.04 -15.74 13.71
N LEU A 188 -12.07 -16.18 12.46
CA LEU A 188 -13.32 -16.35 11.71
C LEU A 188 -13.50 -17.80 11.29
N ALA A 189 -14.77 -18.23 11.22
CA ALA A 189 -15.12 -19.49 10.60
C ALA A 189 -14.97 -19.41 9.07
N PRO A 190 -14.77 -20.54 8.37
CA PRO A 190 -14.72 -20.60 6.91
C PRO A 190 -15.98 -20.03 6.26
N ASP A 191 -15.80 -19.12 5.33
CA ASP A 191 -16.85 -18.55 4.46
C ASP A 191 -16.30 -18.27 3.06
N ALA A 192 -17.16 -17.89 2.13
CA ALA A 192 -16.78 -17.61 0.75
C ALA A 192 -15.82 -16.41 0.62
N LYS A 193 -16.01 -15.37 1.43
CA LYS A 193 -15.24 -14.12 1.36
C LYS A 193 -14.88 -13.64 2.75
N ILE A 194 -13.59 -13.54 3.01
CA ILE A 194 -13.04 -13.27 4.35
C ILE A 194 -11.93 -12.22 4.24
N GLY A 195 -12.04 -11.16 5.05
CA GLY A 195 -11.06 -10.09 5.16
C GLY A 195 -11.59 -8.97 6.06
N MET A 196 -10.97 -7.79 6.01
CA MET A 196 -11.56 -6.58 6.57
C MET A 196 -12.90 -6.28 5.87
N PHE A 197 -12.94 -6.39 4.53
CA PHE A 197 -14.16 -6.37 3.72
C PHE A 197 -14.45 -7.75 3.13
N LYS A 198 -15.74 -8.06 2.92
CA LYS A 198 -16.11 -9.18 2.06
C LYS A 198 -15.75 -8.88 0.60
N GLU A 199 -16.12 -7.69 0.12
CA GLU A 199 -15.89 -7.26 -1.26
C GLU A 199 -15.46 -5.79 -1.34
N ILE A 200 -14.68 -5.47 -2.36
CA ILE A 200 -14.33 -4.09 -2.71
C ILE A 200 -14.64 -3.87 -4.19
N PHE A 201 -15.45 -2.84 -4.47
CA PHE A 201 -15.71 -2.36 -5.83
C PHE A 201 -15.06 -0.99 -6.08
N GLY A 202 -14.82 -0.22 -5.03
CA GLY A 202 -14.25 1.13 -5.06
C GLY A 202 -12.73 1.17 -4.97
N THR A 203 -12.24 2.29 -4.47
CA THR A 203 -10.81 2.53 -4.27
C THR A 203 -10.46 2.47 -2.79
N VAL A 204 -9.40 1.75 -2.45
CA VAL A 204 -8.75 1.82 -1.13
C VAL A 204 -7.30 2.24 -1.34
N ARG A 205 -6.88 3.29 -0.64
CA ARG A 205 -5.51 3.79 -0.78
C ARG A 205 -4.89 4.22 0.54
N ASN A 206 -3.55 4.24 0.57
CA ASN A 206 -2.73 4.75 1.69
C ASN A 206 -3.14 4.15 3.05
N LEU A 207 -3.58 2.89 3.09
CA LEU A 207 -4.04 2.20 4.30
C LEU A 207 -3.04 1.14 4.72
N SER A 208 -2.67 1.14 6.00
CA SER A 208 -1.91 0.07 6.62
C SER A 208 -2.84 -0.83 7.44
N LEU A 209 -2.66 -2.15 7.32
CA LEU A 209 -3.34 -3.14 8.15
C LEU A 209 -2.30 -3.90 8.97
N ALA A 210 -2.55 -4.10 10.27
CA ALA A 210 -1.64 -4.85 11.14
C ALA A 210 -2.41 -5.82 12.03
N GLY A 211 -1.71 -6.87 12.53
CA GLY A 211 -2.27 -7.85 13.45
C GLY A 211 -2.38 -9.26 12.90
N SER A 212 -3.56 -9.91 13.02
CA SER A 212 -3.73 -11.30 12.59
C SER A 212 -5.13 -11.60 12.05
N LEU A 213 -5.18 -12.47 11.03
CA LEU A 213 -6.39 -13.08 10.51
C LEU A 213 -6.23 -14.59 10.56
N LYS A 214 -7.01 -15.26 11.39
CA LYS A 214 -7.09 -16.73 11.49
C LYS A 214 -8.41 -17.22 10.95
N VAL A 215 -8.37 -18.19 10.04
CA VAL A 215 -9.55 -18.91 9.51
C VAL A 215 -9.32 -20.39 9.71
N GLU A 216 -10.14 -21.02 10.55
CA GLU A 216 -9.97 -22.44 10.91
C GLU A 216 -11.31 -23.14 10.94
N GLY A 217 -11.35 -24.36 10.40
CA GLY A 217 -12.55 -25.20 10.47
C GLY A 217 -12.80 -26.05 9.24
N GLU A 218 -14.09 -26.34 9.00
CA GLU A 218 -14.57 -27.11 7.87
C GLU A 218 -14.82 -26.22 6.66
N PHE A 219 -14.11 -26.46 5.56
CA PHE A 219 -14.33 -25.79 4.29
C PHE A 219 -15.16 -26.66 3.36
N THR A 220 -16.35 -26.17 2.99
CA THR A 220 -17.31 -26.89 2.12
C THR A 220 -17.48 -26.24 0.74
N LYS A 221 -16.92 -25.01 0.55
CA LYS A 221 -17.00 -24.22 -0.69
C LYS A 221 -15.69 -23.48 -0.94
N GLU A 222 -15.52 -22.97 -2.17
CA GLU A 222 -14.41 -22.08 -2.50
C GLU A 222 -14.40 -20.87 -1.55
N SER A 223 -13.23 -20.54 -1.03
CA SER A 223 -13.06 -19.47 -0.04
C SER A 223 -11.94 -18.52 -0.46
N HIS A 224 -12.26 -17.23 -0.50
CA HIS A 224 -11.35 -16.15 -0.83
C HIS A 224 -10.96 -15.41 0.46
N ILE A 225 -9.68 -15.39 0.79
CA ILE A 225 -9.18 -14.89 2.08
C ILE A 225 -8.05 -13.89 1.85
N GLY A 226 -8.26 -12.64 2.27
CA GLY A 226 -7.24 -11.59 2.20
C GLY A 226 -7.39 -10.62 3.38
N ALA A 227 -6.30 -10.08 3.90
CA ALA A 227 -6.39 -9.18 5.05
C ALA A 227 -7.27 -7.96 4.76
N LEU A 228 -7.18 -7.38 3.56
CA LEU A 228 -8.00 -6.26 3.15
C LEU A 228 -9.39 -6.72 2.67
N ALA A 229 -9.44 -7.68 1.75
CA ALA A 229 -10.73 -8.18 1.26
C ALA A 229 -10.68 -9.64 0.80
N GLY A 230 -11.81 -10.34 0.97
CA GLY A 230 -12.03 -11.63 0.34
C GLY A 230 -12.05 -11.51 -1.18
N GLU A 231 -12.75 -10.53 -1.73
CA GLU A 231 -12.84 -10.31 -3.17
C GLU A 231 -12.72 -8.83 -3.56
N ALA A 232 -12.08 -8.56 -4.70
CA ALA A 232 -12.03 -7.25 -5.34
C ALA A 232 -12.63 -7.34 -6.75
N LYS A 233 -13.55 -6.42 -7.10
CA LYS A 233 -14.27 -6.41 -8.37
C LYS A 233 -14.17 -5.06 -9.05
N GLY A 234 -13.35 -4.95 -10.09
CA GLY A 234 -13.09 -3.68 -10.76
C GLY A 234 -12.42 -2.64 -9.87
N ALA A 235 -11.78 -3.07 -8.81
CA ALA A 235 -11.28 -2.21 -7.75
C ALA A 235 -9.91 -1.60 -8.05
N THR A 236 -9.62 -0.49 -7.36
CA THR A 236 -8.31 0.15 -7.34
C THR A 236 -7.73 0.11 -5.92
N ILE A 237 -6.52 -0.42 -5.78
CA ILE A 237 -5.82 -0.55 -4.49
C ILE A 237 -4.45 0.12 -4.63
N GLU A 238 -4.21 1.18 -3.85
CA GLU A 238 -2.99 1.99 -4.00
C GLU A 238 -2.27 2.19 -2.66
N ASN A 239 -0.96 2.01 -2.65
CA ASN A 239 -0.08 2.26 -1.50
C ASN A 239 -0.54 1.59 -0.19
N CYS A 240 -1.27 0.48 -0.27
CA CYS A 240 -1.71 -0.25 0.91
C CYS A 240 -0.62 -1.18 1.43
N LYS A 241 -0.45 -1.24 2.75
CA LYS A 241 0.58 -2.04 3.41
C LYS A 241 -0.07 -3.09 4.31
N ASN A 242 0.34 -4.34 4.13
CA ASN A 242 -0.13 -5.44 4.97
C ASN A 242 0.94 -5.89 5.97
N TYR A 243 0.60 -5.87 7.24
CA TYR A 243 1.33 -6.46 8.37
C TYR A 243 0.44 -7.47 9.14
N VAL A 244 -0.71 -7.85 8.57
CA VAL A 244 -1.61 -8.86 9.14
C VAL A 244 -1.13 -10.24 8.72
N SER A 245 -0.72 -11.08 9.67
CA SER A 245 -0.45 -12.49 9.42
C SER A 245 -1.75 -13.23 9.07
N VAL A 246 -1.76 -13.94 7.94
CA VAL A 246 -2.92 -14.71 7.49
C VAL A 246 -2.66 -16.20 7.73
N THR A 247 -3.44 -16.81 8.61
CA THR A 247 -3.36 -18.25 8.91
C THR A 247 -4.66 -18.94 8.53
N VAL A 248 -4.57 -19.91 7.65
CA VAL A 248 -5.72 -20.70 7.17
C VAL A 248 -5.47 -22.17 7.49
N ASN A 249 -6.38 -22.80 8.22
CA ASN A 249 -6.29 -24.20 8.61
C ASN A 249 -7.60 -24.94 8.29
N GLN A 250 -7.57 -25.80 7.27
CA GLN A 250 -8.66 -26.72 7.00
C GLN A 250 -8.51 -27.97 7.88
N THR A 251 -9.37 -28.09 8.87
CA THR A 251 -9.39 -29.24 9.79
C THR A 251 -10.27 -30.37 9.30
N SER A 252 -11.26 -30.09 8.45
CA SER A 252 -12.15 -31.04 7.81
C SER A 252 -12.81 -30.43 6.56
N GLY A 253 -13.62 -31.19 5.84
CA GLY A 253 -14.38 -30.72 4.70
C GLY A 253 -13.96 -31.33 3.36
N SER A 254 -14.46 -30.75 2.27
CA SER A 254 -14.27 -31.22 0.90
C SER A 254 -12.95 -30.75 0.28
N ALA A 255 -12.58 -31.40 -0.83
CA ALA A 255 -11.46 -30.98 -1.67
C ALA A 255 -11.83 -29.71 -2.47
N VAL A 256 -11.90 -28.57 -1.79
CA VAL A 256 -12.26 -27.26 -2.37
C VAL A 256 -11.04 -26.41 -2.66
N CYS A 257 -11.23 -25.36 -3.44
CA CYS A 257 -10.20 -24.33 -3.62
C CYS A 257 -10.24 -23.33 -2.47
N ILE A 258 -9.11 -23.08 -1.83
CA ILE A 258 -8.94 -22.02 -0.84
C ILE A 258 -7.89 -21.04 -1.37
N ILE A 259 -8.22 -19.76 -1.32
CA ILE A 259 -7.43 -18.71 -1.99
C ILE A 259 -6.93 -17.68 -0.96
N PRO A 260 -5.86 -18.02 -0.22
CA PRO A 260 -5.28 -17.11 0.77
C PRO A 260 -4.33 -16.09 0.13
N ALA A 261 -4.34 -14.86 0.64
CA ALA A 261 -3.45 -13.81 0.21
C ALA A 261 -3.19 -12.75 1.30
N GLY A 262 -2.16 -11.94 1.10
CA GLY A 262 -1.83 -10.85 2.02
C GLY A 262 -2.85 -9.73 2.00
N LEU A 263 -3.36 -9.32 0.84
CA LEU A 263 -4.34 -8.25 0.73
C LEU A 263 -5.68 -8.71 0.16
N ILE A 264 -5.70 -9.31 -1.02
CA ILE A 264 -6.93 -9.66 -1.75
C ILE A 264 -6.96 -11.17 -2.04
N GLY A 265 -7.97 -11.88 -1.53
CA GLY A 265 -8.12 -13.30 -1.82
C GLY A 265 -8.30 -13.54 -3.32
N LYS A 266 -9.35 -13.02 -3.92
CA LYS A 266 -9.62 -13.12 -5.36
C LYS A 266 -9.99 -11.79 -5.98
N ALA A 267 -9.58 -11.56 -7.21
CA ALA A 267 -10.02 -10.41 -7.98
C ALA A 267 -10.76 -10.84 -9.26
N THR A 268 -11.72 -10.02 -9.70
CA THR A 268 -12.51 -10.19 -10.91
C THR A 268 -12.92 -8.83 -11.47
N GLN A 269 -13.39 -8.77 -12.71
CA GLN A 269 -13.89 -7.56 -13.36
C GLN A 269 -12.85 -6.42 -13.43
N GLY A 270 -11.57 -6.78 -13.49
CA GLY A 270 -10.45 -5.83 -13.47
C GLY A 270 -9.87 -5.61 -12.07
N LEU A 271 -8.59 -5.26 -12.06
CA LEU A 271 -7.88 -4.84 -10.85
C LEU A 271 -6.74 -3.90 -11.24
N THR A 272 -6.70 -2.75 -10.60
CA THR A 272 -5.52 -1.87 -10.61
C THR A 272 -4.90 -1.88 -9.23
N MET A 273 -3.63 -2.29 -9.14
CA MET A 273 -2.89 -2.30 -7.86
C MET A 273 -1.55 -1.59 -8.03
N THR A 274 -1.31 -0.56 -7.23
CA THR A 274 -0.09 0.26 -7.34
C THR A 274 0.56 0.44 -5.98
N GLY A 275 1.88 0.24 -5.89
CA GLY A 275 2.68 0.53 -4.70
C GLY A 275 2.32 -0.26 -3.44
N CYS A 276 1.56 -1.34 -3.56
CA CYS A 276 1.12 -2.14 -2.42
C CYS A 276 2.22 -3.07 -1.91
N VAL A 277 2.26 -3.27 -0.59
CA VAL A 277 3.32 -4.07 0.06
C VAL A 277 2.73 -5.08 1.03
N ASN A 278 3.15 -6.34 0.92
CA ASN A 278 2.94 -7.35 1.97
C ASN A 278 4.23 -7.58 2.75
N ASN A 279 4.18 -7.41 4.07
CA ASN A 279 5.28 -7.68 5.00
C ASN A 279 4.99 -8.85 5.95
N ALA A 280 3.83 -9.47 5.86
CA ALA A 280 3.38 -10.49 6.80
C ALA A 280 3.42 -11.89 6.20
N GLU A 281 3.49 -12.89 7.08
CA GLU A 281 3.43 -14.29 6.71
C GLU A 281 2.00 -14.70 6.29
N ILE A 282 1.92 -15.56 5.28
CA ILE A 282 0.72 -16.27 4.88
C ILE A 282 0.96 -17.76 5.12
N LYS A 283 0.22 -18.33 6.05
CA LYS A 283 0.28 -19.75 6.37
C LYS A 283 -1.01 -20.46 5.95
N PHE A 284 -0.87 -21.49 5.14
CA PHE A 284 -1.96 -22.35 4.70
C PHE A 284 -1.65 -23.79 5.08
N GLU A 285 -2.60 -24.45 5.73
CA GLU A 285 -2.52 -25.86 6.09
C GLU A 285 -3.85 -26.56 5.79
N SER A 286 -3.82 -27.65 5.07
CA SER A 286 -5.02 -28.33 4.61
C SER A 286 -4.81 -29.84 4.54
N LEU A 287 -5.86 -30.59 4.90
CA LEU A 287 -5.90 -32.03 4.75
C LEU A 287 -6.11 -32.48 3.30
N ASN A 288 -7.01 -31.81 2.56
CA ASN A 288 -7.41 -32.23 1.22
C ASN A 288 -7.81 -31.09 0.27
N ALA A 289 -7.80 -29.82 0.72
CA ALA A 289 -8.04 -28.68 -0.15
C ALA A 289 -6.78 -28.28 -0.92
N TYR A 290 -6.97 -27.80 -2.15
CA TYR A 290 -5.90 -27.17 -2.93
C TYR A 290 -5.95 -25.65 -2.79
N HIS A 291 -4.86 -24.99 -3.09
CA HIS A 291 -4.75 -23.56 -2.88
C HIS A 291 -4.28 -22.77 -4.09
N MET A 292 -4.62 -21.48 -4.09
CA MET A 292 -4.06 -20.44 -4.96
C MET A 292 -3.55 -19.32 -4.05
N ALA A 293 -2.33 -19.44 -3.55
CA ALA A 293 -1.79 -18.55 -2.53
C ALA A 293 -0.89 -17.46 -3.13
N GLY A 294 -1.18 -16.20 -2.83
CA GLY A 294 -0.39 -15.06 -3.32
C GLY A 294 0.03 -14.09 -2.25
N GLY A 295 1.23 -13.52 -2.35
CA GLY A 295 1.73 -12.55 -1.38
C GLY A 295 0.84 -11.32 -1.24
N LEU A 296 0.28 -10.84 -2.34
CA LEU A 296 -0.67 -9.73 -2.37
C LEU A 296 -2.05 -10.17 -2.85
N VAL A 297 -2.13 -10.91 -3.95
CA VAL A 297 -3.38 -11.36 -4.55
C VAL A 297 -3.36 -12.87 -4.71
N GLY A 298 -4.35 -13.57 -4.21
CA GLY A 298 -4.46 -15.03 -4.34
C GLY A 298 -4.69 -15.43 -5.80
N ALA A 299 -5.80 -15.05 -6.38
CA ALA A 299 -6.08 -15.34 -7.77
C ALA A 299 -6.85 -14.21 -8.47
N TYR A 300 -6.74 -14.19 -9.79
CA TYR A 300 -7.63 -13.45 -10.67
C TYR A 300 -8.52 -14.43 -11.46
N GLY A 301 -9.82 -14.14 -11.47
CA GLY A 301 -10.84 -14.98 -12.12
C GLY A 301 -10.82 -14.92 -13.64
N ILE A 302 -11.73 -15.68 -14.29
CA ILE A 302 -11.84 -15.70 -15.74
C ILE A 302 -12.87 -14.67 -16.17
N ASP A 303 -12.42 -13.60 -16.82
CA ASP A 303 -13.26 -12.56 -17.40
C ASP A 303 -12.58 -11.85 -18.59
N GLU A 304 -13.20 -10.81 -19.11
CA GLU A 304 -12.69 -10.02 -20.24
C GLU A 304 -12.00 -8.72 -19.81
N PHE A 305 -11.80 -8.54 -18.51
CA PHE A 305 -11.19 -7.33 -17.96
C PHE A 305 -9.68 -7.49 -17.79
N LYS A 306 -9.02 -6.35 -17.63
CA LYS A 306 -7.57 -6.25 -17.48
C LYS A 306 -7.14 -6.21 -16.03
N ILE A 307 -5.95 -6.73 -15.80
CA ILE A 307 -5.22 -6.56 -14.54
C ILE A 307 -3.99 -5.72 -14.78
N LYS A 308 -3.77 -4.74 -13.90
CA LYS A 308 -2.55 -3.95 -13.87
C LYS A 308 -1.97 -3.91 -12.46
N MET A 309 -0.71 -4.30 -12.33
CA MET A 309 0.03 -4.24 -11.06
C MET A 309 1.35 -3.50 -11.27
N THR A 310 1.61 -2.44 -10.50
CA THR A 310 2.80 -1.60 -10.65
C THR A 310 3.45 -1.31 -9.30
N GLY A 311 4.77 -1.47 -9.20
CA GLY A 311 5.54 -1.13 -8.00
C GLY A 311 5.18 -1.92 -6.74
N CYS A 312 4.55 -3.08 -6.89
CA CYS A 312 4.08 -3.88 -5.78
C CYS A 312 5.20 -4.77 -5.20
N LYS A 313 5.20 -4.97 -3.87
CA LYS A 313 6.24 -5.74 -3.20
C LYS A 313 5.68 -6.80 -2.26
N ASN A 314 6.34 -7.96 -2.23
CA ASN A 314 6.12 -8.97 -1.21
C ASN A 314 7.43 -9.29 -0.47
N ASN A 315 7.47 -8.94 0.81
CA ASN A 315 8.54 -9.26 1.74
C ASN A 315 8.13 -10.41 2.70
N GLY A 316 6.83 -10.72 2.76
CA GLY A 316 6.28 -11.75 3.62
C GLY A 316 6.49 -13.15 3.05
N SER A 317 6.58 -14.14 3.92
CA SER A 317 6.72 -15.55 3.53
C SER A 317 5.37 -16.21 3.26
N LEU A 318 5.37 -17.21 2.38
CA LEU A 318 4.26 -18.12 2.14
C LEU A 318 4.66 -19.53 2.62
N THR A 319 3.99 -20.05 3.64
CA THR A 319 4.18 -21.43 4.14
C THR A 319 2.93 -22.24 3.83
N LEU A 320 3.03 -23.14 2.85
CA LEU A 320 1.88 -23.79 2.21
C LEU A 320 1.97 -25.31 2.34
N THR A 321 0.99 -25.90 3.01
CA THR A 321 0.89 -27.36 3.17
C THR A 321 -0.45 -27.84 2.63
N SER A 322 -0.44 -28.77 1.68
CA SER A 322 -1.66 -29.37 1.12
C SER A 322 -1.53 -30.88 1.02
N GLY A 323 -2.58 -31.59 1.43
CA GLY A 323 -2.74 -33.02 1.21
C GLY A 323 -3.46 -33.39 -0.10
N ASP A 324 -3.90 -32.40 -0.90
CA ASP A 324 -4.55 -32.66 -2.19
C ASP A 324 -3.56 -33.20 -3.22
N THR A 325 -3.84 -34.38 -3.76
CA THR A 325 -3.03 -35.05 -4.79
C THR A 325 -3.60 -34.93 -6.21
N ALA A 326 -4.83 -34.41 -6.35
CA ALA A 326 -5.56 -34.38 -7.63
C ALA A 326 -5.37 -33.05 -8.37
N ASN A 327 -5.47 -31.95 -7.66
CA ASN A 327 -5.47 -30.62 -8.25
C ASN A 327 -4.08 -29.96 -8.23
N TRP A 328 -3.93 -28.88 -9.02
CA TRP A 328 -2.75 -28.03 -8.99
C TRP A 328 -2.84 -27.02 -7.86
N ASN A 329 -1.84 -27.01 -7.01
CA ASN A 329 -1.60 -25.99 -6.01
C ASN A 329 -0.74 -24.89 -6.62
N ASN A 330 -1.27 -23.67 -6.65
CA ASN A 330 -0.57 -22.53 -7.25
C ASN A 330 -0.06 -21.57 -6.16
N ALA A 331 1.16 -21.12 -6.31
CA ALA A 331 1.77 -20.12 -5.42
C ALA A 331 2.45 -19.02 -6.25
N GLY A 332 2.35 -17.78 -5.80
CA GLY A 332 3.05 -16.65 -6.39
C GLY A 332 3.44 -15.64 -5.34
N GLY A 333 4.67 -15.14 -5.40
CA GLY A 333 5.13 -14.15 -4.43
C GLY A 333 4.28 -12.86 -4.45
N ILE A 334 3.77 -12.45 -5.59
CA ILE A 334 2.83 -11.33 -5.75
C ILE A 334 1.42 -11.87 -6.00
N ILE A 335 1.23 -12.67 -7.06
CA ILE A 335 -0.06 -13.24 -7.44
C ILE A 335 0.08 -14.69 -7.88
N SER A 336 -0.81 -15.58 -7.41
CA SER A 336 -0.64 -17.00 -7.69
C SER A 336 -1.19 -17.45 -9.02
N GLN A 337 -2.33 -16.92 -9.45
CA GLN A 337 -2.96 -17.31 -10.70
C GLN A 337 -3.65 -16.13 -11.38
N ILE A 338 -3.41 -16.01 -12.70
CA ILE A 338 -4.10 -15.04 -13.55
C ILE A 338 -4.76 -15.80 -14.69
N ARG A 339 -6.08 -15.55 -14.89
CA ARG A 339 -6.85 -16.11 -15.99
C ARG A 339 -7.78 -15.03 -16.56
N THR A 340 -7.56 -14.63 -17.80
CA THR A 340 -8.47 -13.74 -18.54
C THR A 340 -8.86 -14.37 -19.86
N ASN A 341 -9.92 -13.88 -20.50
CA ASN A 341 -10.27 -14.26 -21.87
C ASN A 341 -9.43 -13.53 -22.92
N ILE A 342 -8.63 -12.54 -22.53
CA ILE A 342 -7.68 -11.85 -23.41
C ILE A 342 -6.44 -12.73 -23.58
N LYS A 343 -6.39 -13.53 -24.65
CA LYS A 343 -5.32 -14.53 -24.89
C LYS A 343 -4.24 -14.06 -25.85
N THR A 344 -4.54 -13.10 -26.71
CA THR A 344 -3.65 -12.55 -27.71
C THR A 344 -3.62 -11.03 -27.61
N LEU A 345 -2.51 -10.44 -28.03
CA LEU A 345 -2.38 -8.99 -28.11
C LEU A 345 -3.27 -8.47 -29.24
N GLY A 346 -4.24 -7.66 -28.89
CA GLY A 346 -5.14 -6.96 -29.79
C GLY A 346 -5.01 -5.45 -29.62
N ASP A 347 -5.93 -4.69 -30.22
CA ASP A 347 -5.97 -3.22 -30.13
C ASP A 347 -6.14 -2.74 -28.68
N GLU A 348 -6.74 -3.55 -27.84
CA GLU A 348 -6.91 -3.25 -26.42
C GLU A 348 -5.67 -3.48 -25.55
N GLY A 349 -4.59 -4.05 -26.09
CA GLY A 349 -3.36 -4.35 -25.40
C GLY A 349 -3.39 -5.67 -24.60
N TYR A 350 -2.58 -5.76 -23.58
CA TYR A 350 -2.43 -6.97 -22.75
C TYR A 350 -3.61 -7.16 -21.77
N GLY A 351 -3.98 -8.40 -21.52
CA GLY A 351 -4.94 -8.77 -20.47
C GLY A 351 -4.34 -8.72 -19.06
N PHE A 352 -3.02 -8.85 -18.98
CA PHE A 352 -2.27 -8.72 -17.73
C PHE A 352 -0.99 -7.90 -17.94
N GLU A 353 -0.85 -6.84 -17.19
CA GLU A 353 0.35 -6.01 -17.14
C GLU A 353 0.92 -5.97 -15.71
N MET A 354 2.21 -6.24 -15.59
CA MET A 354 2.94 -6.12 -14.33
C MET A 354 4.27 -5.43 -14.55
N SER A 355 4.55 -4.38 -13.79
CA SER A 355 5.82 -3.65 -13.87
C SER A 355 6.38 -3.29 -12.50
N ASP A 356 7.71 -3.25 -12.41
CA ASP A 356 8.44 -2.79 -11.21
C ASP A 356 8.06 -3.55 -9.92
N CYS A 357 7.59 -4.79 -10.04
CA CYS A 357 7.18 -5.60 -8.90
C CYS A 357 8.34 -6.46 -8.39
N GLU A 358 8.41 -6.60 -7.06
CA GLU A 358 9.49 -7.30 -6.38
C GLU A 358 8.95 -8.28 -5.35
N SER A 359 9.47 -9.50 -5.32
CA SER A 359 9.21 -10.45 -4.25
C SER A 359 10.54 -10.93 -3.66
N ALA A 360 10.72 -10.71 -2.36
CA ALA A 360 11.84 -11.15 -1.57
C ALA A 360 11.43 -12.20 -0.53
N GLY A 361 10.14 -12.39 -0.33
CA GLY A 361 9.61 -13.37 0.61
C GLY A 361 9.85 -14.82 0.16
N ASN A 362 10.05 -15.71 1.13
CA ASN A 362 10.22 -17.13 0.85
C ASN A 362 8.87 -17.81 0.57
N ILE A 363 8.90 -18.82 -0.29
CA ILE A 363 7.75 -19.67 -0.62
C ILE A 363 8.12 -21.11 -0.24
N ASP A 364 7.59 -21.60 0.88
CA ASP A 364 7.84 -22.94 1.39
C ASP A 364 6.61 -23.85 1.15
N ILE A 365 6.76 -24.85 0.29
CA ILE A 365 5.67 -25.72 -0.12
C ILE A 365 5.92 -27.14 0.37
N LYS A 366 4.98 -27.62 1.20
CA LYS A 366 4.99 -28.95 1.83
C LYS A 366 3.79 -29.77 1.36
N GLY A 367 3.90 -31.09 1.44
CA GLY A 367 2.81 -32.02 1.06
C GLY A 367 3.03 -32.68 -0.29
N VAL A 368 2.03 -33.42 -0.76
CA VAL A 368 2.12 -34.40 -1.88
C VAL A 368 1.43 -33.89 -3.15
N ALA A 369 1.46 -32.59 -3.39
CA ALA A 369 0.62 -31.98 -4.42
C ALA A 369 1.32 -31.80 -5.77
N LYS A 370 0.53 -31.57 -6.82
CA LYS A 370 1.00 -30.95 -8.07
C LYS A 370 1.20 -29.48 -7.81
N VAL A 371 2.37 -28.92 -8.13
CA VAL A 371 2.77 -27.56 -7.75
C VAL A 371 3.10 -26.71 -8.96
N ARG A 372 2.57 -25.48 -8.95
CA ARG A 372 3.01 -24.36 -9.78
C ARG A 372 3.42 -23.20 -8.87
N ALA A 373 4.72 -22.94 -8.79
CA ALA A 373 5.22 -21.88 -7.93
C ALA A 373 6.08 -20.89 -8.72
N GLY A 374 5.74 -19.62 -8.66
CA GLY A 374 6.53 -18.54 -9.24
C GLY A 374 6.95 -17.53 -8.17
N GLY A 375 8.19 -17.08 -8.22
CA GLY A 375 8.68 -16.10 -7.25
C GLY A 375 7.88 -14.79 -7.28
N VAL A 376 7.35 -14.42 -8.44
CA VAL A 376 6.46 -13.27 -8.63
C VAL A 376 5.06 -13.73 -8.98
N CYS A 377 4.89 -14.47 -10.08
CA CYS A 377 3.59 -14.96 -10.54
C CYS A 377 3.57 -16.47 -10.61
N GLY A 378 2.50 -17.10 -10.15
CA GLY A 378 2.29 -18.53 -10.33
C GLY A 378 1.88 -18.88 -11.78
N ARG A 379 0.64 -19.29 -12.01
CA ARG A 379 0.11 -19.62 -13.34
C ARG A 379 -0.38 -18.38 -14.08
N ILE A 380 -0.01 -18.26 -15.36
CA ILE A 380 -0.53 -17.22 -16.25
C ILE A 380 -1.29 -17.87 -17.41
N ASP A 381 -2.56 -17.50 -17.54
CA ASP A 381 -3.46 -17.84 -18.63
C ASP A 381 -4.11 -16.55 -19.15
N ALA A 382 -3.28 -15.64 -19.62
CA ALA A 382 -3.61 -14.32 -20.14
C ALA A 382 -2.52 -13.83 -21.10
N CYS A 383 -2.88 -13.08 -22.13
CA CYS A 383 -1.90 -12.28 -22.87
C CYS A 383 -1.25 -11.31 -21.91
N SER A 384 0.06 -11.38 -21.72
CA SER A 384 0.74 -10.75 -20.60
C SER A 384 2.00 -9.99 -20.99
N HIS A 385 2.21 -8.85 -20.29
CA HIS A 385 3.46 -8.10 -20.27
C HIS A 385 3.98 -7.99 -18.85
N ILE A 386 5.14 -8.58 -18.59
CA ILE A 386 5.80 -8.55 -17.28
C ILE A 386 7.17 -7.88 -17.47
N LYS A 387 7.35 -6.74 -16.81
CA LYS A 387 8.49 -5.88 -17.02
C LYS A 387 9.15 -5.46 -15.72
N ASP A 388 10.48 -5.38 -15.70
CA ASP A 388 11.28 -4.87 -14.56
C ASP A 388 10.99 -5.59 -13.23
N CYS A 389 10.52 -6.85 -13.27
CA CYS A 389 10.14 -7.60 -12.08
C CYS A 389 11.31 -8.42 -11.53
N LYS A 390 11.35 -8.57 -10.19
CA LYS A 390 12.46 -9.23 -9.50
C LYS A 390 11.99 -10.26 -8.49
N PHE A 391 12.77 -11.34 -8.39
CA PHE A 391 12.65 -12.29 -7.29
C PHE A 391 14.03 -12.57 -6.68
N SER A 392 14.11 -12.41 -5.35
CA SER A 392 15.35 -12.64 -4.57
C SER A 392 15.18 -13.60 -3.38
N GLY A 393 13.97 -14.07 -3.14
CA GLY A 393 13.66 -15.03 -2.07
C GLY A 393 14.05 -16.47 -2.40
N THR A 394 13.60 -17.39 -1.56
CA THR A 394 13.77 -18.83 -1.76
C THR A 394 12.44 -19.50 -2.01
N ILE A 395 12.34 -20.35 -3.03
CA ILE A 395 11.24 -21.29 -3.24
C ILE A 395 11.72 -22.67 -2.81
N SER A 396 11.18 -23.17 -1.70
CA SER A 396 11.52 -24.50 -1.16
C SER A 396 10.39 -25.51 -1.41
N LEU A 397 10.72 -26.63 -1.98
CA LEU A 397 9.80 -27.71 -2.29
C LEU A 397 10.19 -28.95 -1.48
N ASN A 398 9.62 -29.05 -0.28
CA ASN A 398 10.03 -30.07 0.70
C ASN A 398 9.28 -31.40 0.61
N ALA A 399 8.49 -31.58 -0.43
CA ALA A 399 7.70 -32.81 -0.60
C ALA A 399 8.09 -33.60 -1.82
N ALA A 400 7.81 -34.88 -1.81
CA ALA A 400 7.78 -35.74 -2.99
C ALA A 400 6.59 -35.38 -3.90
N ALA A 401 6.47 -34.12 -4.31
CA ALA A 401 5.37 -33.64 -5.14
C ALA A 401 5.35 -34.38 -6.48
N LEU A 402 4.13 -34.66 -6.95
CA LEU A 402 3.89 -35.48 -8.13
C LEU A 402 4.39 -34.82 -9.42
N GLU A 403 4.09 -33.55 -9.61
CA GLU A 403 4.49 -32.74 -10.77
C GLU A 403 4.84 -31.33 -10.32
N ARG A 404 5.86 -30.73 -10.92
CA ARG A 404 6.35 -29.40 -10.52
C ARG A 404 6.65 -28.52 -11.72
N ASN A 405 6.07 -27.33 -11.69
CA ASN A 405 6.43 -26.23 -12.56
C ASN A 405 6.86 -25.07 -11.66
N VAL A 406 8.14 -24.74 -11.63
CA VAL A 406 8.67 -23.72 -10.73
C VAL A 406 9.54 -22.74 -11.50
N GLY A 407 9.31 -21.45 -11.30
CA GLY A 407 10.10 -20.41 -11.92
C GLY A 407 10.39 -19.25 -10.98
N GLY A 408 11.54 -18.63 -11.13
CA GLY A 408 11.93 -17.51 -10.30
C GLY A 408 11.02 -16.29 -10.50
N ILE A 409 10.57 -16.02 -11.71
CA ILE A 409 9.60 -14.96 -12.00
C ILE A 409 8.19 -15.58 -12.15
N THR A 410 8.01 -16.49 -13.11
CA THR A 410 6.71 -17.12 -13.34
C THR A 410 6.83 -18.64 -13.37
N SER A 411 5.81 -19.37 -12.91
CA SER A 411 5.89 -20.82 -12.99
C SER A 411 5.46 -21.36 -14.36
N TYR A 412 4.22 -21.19 -14.72
CA TYR A 412 3.63 -21.80 -15.91
C TYR A 412 2.84 -20.79 -16.72
N GLN A 413 3.09 -20.75 -18.02
CA GLN A 413 2.28 -20.00 -18.97
C GLN A 413 1.48 -20.95 -19.85
N GLU A 414 0.21 -20.68 -20.07
CA GLU A 414 -0.61 -21.49 -20.95
C GLU A 414 -0.09 -21.39 -22.39
N LYS A 415 -0.11 -22.52 -23.11
CA LYS A 415 0.52 -22.65 -24.46
C LYS A 415 -0.13 -21.78 -25.53
N THR A 416 -1.33 -21.31 -25.29
CA THR A 416 -2.12 -20.49 -26.23
C THR A 416 -2.02 -18.99 -25.96
N VAL A 417 -1.32 -18.58 -24.89
CA VAL A 417 -1.23 -17.17 -24.51
C VAL A 417 0.11 -16.57 -24.88
N GLN A 418 0.07 -15.38 -25.46
CA GLN A 418 1.26 -14.59 -25.75
C GLN A 418 1.80 -13.96 -24.47
N ALA A 419 3.11 -13.98 -24.29
CA ALA A 419 3.78 -13.33 -23.19
C ALA A 419 5.00 -12.53 -23.67
N LEU A 420 5.12 -11.32 -23.12
CA LEU A 420 6.33 -10.52 -23.19
C LEU A 420 6.91 -10.38 -21.79
N MET A 421 8.12 -10.83 -21.58
CA MET A 421 8.88 -10.60 -20.36
C MET A 421 10.11 -9.76 -20.67
N GLU A 422 10.21 -8.61 -20.02
CA GLU A 422 11.31 -7.66 -20.25
C GLU A 422 12.03 -7.34 -18.93
N ASN A 423 13.36 -7.28 -19.00
CA ASN A 423 14.22 -6.81 -17.89
C ASN A 423 14.00 -7.55 -16.55
N CYS A 424 13.41 -8.74 -16.56
CA CYS A 424 13.13 -9.47 -15.32
C CYS A 424 14.41 -10.10 -14.76
N THR A 425 14.56 -10.05 -13.43
CA THR A 425 15.75 -10.53 -12.75
C THR A 425 15.43 -11.60 -11.71
N PHE A 426 16.07 -12.74 -11.81
CA PHE A 426 16.11 -13.76 -10.77
C PHE A 426 17.48 -13.74 -10.09
N SER A 427 17.49 -13.52 -8.77
CA SER A 427 18.68 -13.57 -7.92
C SER A 427 18.46 -14.44 -6.68
N GLY A 428 17.37 -15.18 -6.65
CA GLY A 428 16.95 -16.01 -5.54
C GLY A 428 17.39 -17.47 -5.65
N ARG A 429 16.70 -18.33 -4.89
CA ARG A 429 16.98 -19.76 -4.82
C ARG A 429 15.72 -20.57 -5.12
N ILE A 430 15.88 -21.65 -5.85
CA ILE A 430 14.85 -22.69 -6.01
C ILE A 430 15.44 -24.02 -5.55
N GLU A 431 14.88 -24.54 -4.47
CA GLU A 431 15.34 -25.76 -3.80
C GLU A 431 14.26 -26.84 -3.91
N SER A 432 14.58 -27.90 -4.60
CA SER A 432 13.69 -29.04 -4.79
C SER A 432 14.21 -30.26 -4.03
N ALA A 433 13.36 -30.85 -3.18
CA ALA A 433 13.69 -32.06 -2.44
C ALA A 433 14.03 -33.22 -3.36
N GLU A 434 14.84 -34.14 -2.89
CA GLU A 434 15.22 -35.39 -3.57
C GLU A 434 14.06 -36.38 -3.65
N GLY A 435 14.22 -37.41 -4.49
CA GLY A 435 13.31 -38.57 -4.52
C GLY A 435 12.08 -38.43 -5.42
N GLN A 436 12.09 -37.51 -6.37
CA GLN A 436 10.95 -37.33 -7.29
C GLN A 436 10.82 -38.44 -8.31
N THR A 437 9.57 -38.83 -8.56
CA THR A 437 9.20 -39.88 -9.51
C THR A 437 8.56 -39.39 -10.80
N LYS A 438 8.23 -38.08 -10.90
CA LYS A 438 7.57 -37.48 -12.07
C LYS A 438 8.28 -36.23 -12.59
N ALA A 439 7.88 -35.79 -13.76
CA ALA A 439 8.48 -34.65 -14.48
C ALA A 439 8.46 -33.36 -13.66
N CYS A 440 9.60 -32.70 -13.67
CA CYS A 440 9.83 -31.44 -12.97
C CYS A 440 10.42 -30.44 -13.96
N PHE A 441 9.84 -29.23 -14.03
CA PHE A 441 10.30 -28.13 -14.86
C PHE A 441 10.67 -26.97 -13.95
N ILE A 442 11.96 -26.66 -13.89
CA ILE A 442 12.47 -25.61 -13.00
C ILE A 442 13.29 -24.61 -13.81
N GLY A 443 12.80 -23.38 -13.87
CA GLY A 443 13.44 -22.29 -14.60
C GLY A 443 13.81 -21.11 -13.72
N GLY A 444 14.94 -20.48 -13.96
CA GLY A 444 15.31 -19.26 -13.26
C GLY A 444 14.31 -18.14 -13.52
N ILE A 445 13.89 -17.93 -14.75
CA ILE A 445 12.84 -16.96 -15.10
C ILE A 445 11.48 -17.65 -15.16
N THR A 446 11.30 -18.68 -15.98
CA THR A 446 10.03 -19.40 -16.09
C THR A 446 10.23 -20.89 -16.26
N SER A 447 9.26 -21.70 -15.82
CA SER A 447 9.41 -23.15 -15.95
C SER A 447 9.02 -23.67 -17.33
N SER A 448 7.77 -23.50 -17.74
CA SER A 448 7.27 -24.16 -18.94
C SER A 448 6.01 -23.52 -19.52
N GLY A 449 5.63 -23.95 -20.70
CA GLY A 449 4.47 -23.47 -21.45
C GLY A 449 4.88 -22.59 -22.63
N MET A 450 4.15 -21.54 -22.89
CA MET A 450 4.37 -20.44 -23.83
C MET A 450 3.88 -20.70 -25.26
N ALA A 451 3.27 -19.66 -25.83
CA ALA A 451 2.97 -19.59 -27.25
C ALA A 451 4.24 -19.32 -28.08
N ALA A 452 4.20 -19.64 -29.36
CA ALA A 452 5.28 -19.36 -30.29
C ALA A 452 5.64 -17.88 -30.44
N THR A 453 4.71 -16.98 -30.10
CA THR A 453 4.89 -15.53 -30.15
C THR A 453 5.44 -14.93 -28.85
N SER A 454 5.72 -15.74 -27.83
CA SER A 454 6.27 -15.26 -26.56
C SER A 454 7.74 -14.82 -26.70
N VAL A 455 8.06 -13.72 -26.01
CA VAL A 455 9.40 -13.11 -26.05
C VAL A 455 9.93 -12.91 -24.64
N PHE A 456 11.19 -13.28 -24.44
CA PHE A 456 12.00 -12.98 -23.26
C PHE A 456 13.10 -12.03 -23.69
N ASP A 457 13.05 -10.78 -23.27
CA ASP A 457 13.99 -9.74 -23.66
C ASP A 457 14.74 -9.19 -22.46
N ASN A 458 16.05 -9.16 -22.54
CA ASN A 458 16.93 -8.63 -21.49
C ASN A 458 16.67 -9.20 -20.07
N CYS A 459 16.12 -10.41 -19.96
CA CYS A 459 15.95 -11.10 -18.69
C CYS A 459 17.30 -11.66 -18.21
N LYS A 460 17.50 -11.67 -16.89
CA LYS A 460 18.79 -12.12 -16.34
C LYS A 460 18.66 -12.96 -15.08
N THR A 461 19.62 -13.87 -14.90
CA THR A 461 19.93 -14.48 -13.61
C THR A 461 21.31 -13.99 -13.15
N THR A 462 21.52 -13.94 -11.83
CA THR A 462 22.76 -13.42 -11.24
C THR A 462 23.63 -14.55 -10.71
N LYS A 463 24.86 -14.25 -10.31
CA LYS A 463 25.76 -15.23 -9.69
C LYS A 463 25.22 -15.85 -8.39
N ASP A 464 24.32 -15.13 -7.69
CA ASP A 464 23.69 -15.61 -6.46
C ASP A 464 22.49 -16.54 -6.73
N SER A 465 22.05 -16.62 -8.00
CA SER A 465 20.95 -17.51 -8.40
C SER A 465 21.32 -18.97 -8.19
N TYR A 466 20.42 -19.68 -7.54
CA TYR A 466 20.59 -21.12 -7.31
C TYR A 466 19.34 -21.89 -7.72
N VAL A 467 19.53 -22.95 -8.49
CA VAL A 467 18.43 -23.80 -8.93
C VAL A 467 18.80 -25.26 -8.72
N SER A 468 18.00 -25.99 -7.96
CA SER A 468 18.18 -27.43 -7.79
C SER A 468 16.98 -28.25 -8.29
N ALA A 469 17.25 -29.39 -8.88
CA ALA A 469 16.24 -30.36 -9.28
C ALA A 469 16.75 -31.79 -9.11
N SER A 470 15.77 -32.72 -8.95
CA SER A 470 16.04 -34.15 -8.99
C SER A 470 16.30 -34.64 -10.43
N LYS A 471 16.67 -35.92 -10.54
CA LYS A 471 17.06 -36.62 -11.77
C LYS A 471 16.10 -36.45 -12.96
N ILE A 472 14.79 -36.47 -12.69
CA ILE A 472 13.76 -36.49 -13.71
C ILE A 472 13.23 -35.05 -13.93
N GLY A 473 14.05 -34.16 -14.45
CA GLY A 473 13.56 -32.80 -14.65
C GLY A 473 14.35 -32.03 -15.69
N ASN A 474 13.68 -31.07 -16.30
CA ASN A 474 14.33 -30.07 -17.14
C ASN A 474 14.65 -28.84 -16.29
N ILE A 475 15.88 -28.38 -16.41
CA ILE A 475 16.33 -27.14 -15.76
C ILE A 475 16.81 -26.19 -16.83
N GLY A 476 16.48 -24.91 -16.69
CA GLY A 476 17.04 -23.84 -17.51
C GLY A 476 17.04 -22.52 -16.74
N MET A 477 18.03 -21.68 -16.93
CA MET A 477 18.08 -20.40 -16.21
C MET A 477 17.10 -19.37 -16.75
N ILE A 478 16.78 -19.37 -18.02
CA ILE A 478 15.68 -18.57 -18.57
C ILE A 478 14.42 -19.43 -18.62
N ILE A 479 14.45 -20.57 -19.28
CA ILE A 479 13.28 -21.43 -19.47
C ILE A 479 13.69 -22.89 -19.25
N ALA A 480 12.92 -23.64 -18.46
CA ALA A 480 13.18 -25.07 -18.30
C ALA A 480 12.67 -25.89 -19.49
N GLN A 481 11.49 -25.55 -20.02
CA GLN A 481 10.91 -26.21 -21.20
C GLN A 481 10.05 -25.25 -22.02
N ALA A 482 10.40 -25.04 -23.27
CA ALA A 482 9.55 -24.38 -24.24
C ALA A 482 8.64 -25.37 -24.94
N SER A 483 7.33 -25.14 -24.91
CA SER A 483 6.34 -25.96 -25.63
C SER A 483 6.23 -25.58 -27.10
N ASN A 484 6.58 -24.35 -27.46
CA ASN A 484 6.60 -23.80 -28.82
C ASN A 484 7.89 -22.97 -29.04
N ALA A 485 8.16 -22.58 -30.26
CA ALA A 485 9.31 -21.76 -30.61
C ALA A 485 9.18 -20.31 -30.11
N CYS A 486 9.49 -20.06 -28.83
CA CYS A 486 9.56 -18.71 -28.28
C CYS A 486 10.91 -18.05 -28.60
N THR A 487 10.98 -16.72 -28.45
CA THR A 487 12.22 -15.94 -28.67
C THR A 487 12.85 -15.57 -27.32
N ILE A 488 14.13 -15.86 -27.15
CA ILE A 488 14.99 -15.44 -26.04
C ILE A 488 16.05 -14.52 -26.62
N LYS A 489 16.02 -13.24 -26.28
CA LYS A 489 16.98 -12.27 -26.83
C LYS A 489 17.57 -11.36 -25.74
N ASN A 490 18.81 -10.96 -25.94
CA ASN A 490 19.54 -10.06 -25.02
C ASN A 490 19.64 -10.58 -23.57
N CYS A 491 19.27 -11.82 -23.30
CA CYS A 491 19.25 -12.40 -21.97
C CYS A 491 20.67 -12.78 -21.51
N LYS A 492 20.88 -12.65 -20.17
CA LYS A 492 22.16 -13.02 -19.55
C LYS A 492 21.95 -13.98 -18.40
N VAL A 493 22.77 -15.01 -18.32
CA VAL A 493 22.64 -16.04 -17.28
C VAL A 493 23.93 -16.22 -16.48
N ALA A 494 23.76 -16.40 -15.18
CA ALA A 494 24.79 -16.80 -14.23
C ALA A 494 24.15 -17.58 -13.09
N GLY A 495 24.94 -18.08 -12.15
CA GLY A 495 24.47 -18.76 -10.95
C GLY A 495 24.91 -20.21 -10.88
N THR A 496 24.25 -20.97 -10.03
CA THR A 496 24.57 -22.36 -9.75
C THR A 496 23.38 -23.27 -10.04
N ILE A 497 23.61 -24.34 -10.74
CA ILE A 497 22.65 -25.42 -10.95
C ILE A 497 23.14 -26.65 -10.19
N ASN A 498 22.23 -27.27 -9.43
CA ASN A 498 22.45 -28.56 -8.80
C ASN A 498 21.45 -29.56 -9.37
N LYS A 499 21.91 -30.46 -10.22
CA LYS A 499 21.11 -31.53 -10.76
C LYS A 499 21.68 -32.88 -10.34
N GLU A 500 20.90 -33.72 -9.65
CA GLU A 500 21.31 -35.04 -9.23
C GLU A 500 22.56 -35.08 -8.33
N ARG A 501 22.76 -34.06 -7.49
CA ARG A 501 23.97 -33.85 -6.67
C ARG A 501 25.21 -33.40 -7.46
N GLU A 502 25.11 -33.21 -8.75
CA GLU A 502 26.15 -32.58 -9.53
C GLU A 502 25.94 -31.07 -9.57
N THR A 503 26.90 -30.35 -9.04
CA THR A 503 26.88 -28.88 -9.01
C THR A 503 27.61 -28.33 -10.22
N THR A 504 26.92 -27.51 -11.00
CA THR A 504 27.51 -26.77 -12.11
C THR A 504 27.42 -25.29 -11.84
N VAL A 505 28.54 -24.60 -11.84
CA VAL A 505 28.60 -23.13 -11.83
C VAL A 505 28.55 -22.66 -13.29
N ILE A 506 27.64 -21.74 -13.57
CA ILE A 506 27.49 -21.16 -14.90
C ILE A 506 28.64 -20.17 -15.13
N SER A 507 29.27 -20.27 -16.29
CA SER A 507 30.42 -19.47 -16.72
C SER A 507 30.26 -19.02 -18.19
N ALA A 508 31.20 -18.23 -18.65
CA ALA A 508 31.25 -17.81 -20.07
C ALA A 508 31.39 -19.01 -21.05
N ASP A 509 31.92 -20.14 -20.58
CA ASP A 509 32.17 -21.31 -21.42
C ASP A 509 30.97 -22.27 -21.50
N ASN A 510 29.98 -22.17 -20.59
CA ASN A 510 28.88 -23.14 -20.51
C ASN A 510 27.47 -22.52 -20.42
N TYR A 511 27.33 -21.19 -20.48
CA TYR A 511 26.02 -20.51 -20.28
C TYR A 511 24.97 -20.95 -21.31
N ASP A 512 25.34 -21.25 -22.54
CA ASP A 512 24.41 -21.67 -23.59
C ASP A 512 23.71 -22.97 -23.27
N ASP A 513 24.41 -23.91 -22.63
CA ASP A 513 23.85 -25.19 -22.19
C ASP A 513 22.69 -25.03 -21.17
N TRP A 514 22.65 -23.92 -20.47
CA TRP A 514 21.72 -23.72 -19.35
C TRP A 514 20.67 -22.62 -19.58
N MET A 515 20.70 -21.94 -20.72
CA MET A 515 19.67 -20.96 -21.07
C MET A 515 18.30 -21.60 -21.21
N CYS A 516 18.23 -22.68 -21.97
CA CYS A 516 17.00 -23.43 -22.21
C CYS A 516 17.35 -24.88 -22.48
N LYS A 517 17.32 -25.76 -21.51
CA LYS A 517 17.78 -27.15 -21.61
C LYS A 517 16.68 -28.21 -21.82
N GLY A 518 15.45 -27.83 -21.89
CA GLY A 518 14.34 -28.75 -22.08
C GLY A 518 13.65 -28.55 -23.42
N PHE A 519 14.22 -29.08 -24.51
CA PHE A 519 13.50 -29.18 -25.77
C PHE A 519 12.76 -30.50 -25.82
N ASN A 520 11.46 -30.47 -25.84
CA ASN A 520 10.70 -31.64 -26.19
C ASN A 520 10.61 -31.71 -27.72
N THR A 521 11.35 -32.66 -28.30
CA THR A 521 11.28 -33.12 -29.69
C THR A 521 11.43 -32.10 -30.82
N SER A 522 12.13 -32.47 -31.80
CA SER A 522 12.52 -31.99 -33.12
C SER A 522 11.80 -30.82 -33.84
N SER A 523 10.78 -30.19 -33.29
CA SER A 523 10.01 -29.15 -33.99
C SER A 523 9.85 -27.79 -33.29
N SER A 524 10.28 -27.63 -32.04
CA SER A 524 10.05 -26.38 -31.28
C SER A 524 11.32 -25.95 -30.54
N LYS A 525 12.27 -25.37 -31.24
CA LYS A 525 13.47 -24.77 -30.64
C LYS A 525 13.18 -23.31 -30.28
N ALA A 526 13.48 -22.88 -29.05
CA ALA A 526 13.56 -21.46 -28.75
C ALA A 526 14.57 -20.78 -29.68
N ILE A 527 14.24 -19.61 -30.17
CA ILE A 527 15.14 -18.78 -30.98
C ILE A 527 15.96 -17.94 -30.00
N VAL A 528 17.27 -18.22 -29.92
CA VAL A 528 18.20 -17.51 -29.03
C VAL A 528 19.00 -16.47 -29.80
N GLN A 529 18.98 -15.20 -29.35
CA GLN A 529 19.64 -14.08 -30.03
C GLN A 529 20.36 -13.17 -29.03
N ASN A 530 21.62 -12.83 -29.31
CA ASN A 530 22.42 -11.88 -28.51
C ASN A 530 22.47 -12.18 -27.01
N CYS A 531 22.40 -13.44 -26.63
CA CYS A 531 22.43 -13.84 -25.24
C CYS A 531 23.85 -14.10 -24.75
N GLY A 532 24.08 -14.10 -23.43
CA GLY A 532 25.43 -14.26 -22.91
C GLY A 532 25.50 -14.63 -21.44
N TYR A 533 26.71 -14.74 -20.93
CA TYR A 533 27.03 -14.90 -19.53
C TYR A 533 26.85 -13.58 -18.79
N ASN A 534 26.26 -13.64 -17.60
CA ASN A 534 26.16 -12.49 -16.70
C ASN A 534 27.34 -12.47 -15.71
N ALA A 535 28.28 -11.57 -15.91
CA ALA A 535 29.47 -11.45 -15.07
C ALA A 535 29.19 -10.64 -13.76
N GLU A 536 28.02 -9.99 -13.66
CA GLU A 536 27.61 -9.14 -12.53
C GLU A 536 26.94 -9.91 -11.39
#